data_726517e19c788798df36c8796b7878d3
#
_entry.id   726517e19c788798df36c8796b7878d3
#
_cell.length_a   1.000
_cell.length_b   1.000
_cell.length_c   1.000
_cell.angle_alpha   90.00
_cell.angle_beta   90.00
_cell.angle_gamma   90.00
#
_symmetry.space_group_name_H-M   'P 1'
#
loop_
_entity.id
_entity.type
_entity.pdbx_description
1 polymer ?
#
loop_
_entity_poly.entity_id
_entity_poly.type
_entity_poly.pdbx_seq_one_letter_code
_entity_poly.pdbx_strand_id
1 'polypeptide(L)'
;MTTTHHPTRIGIRAHGTPIPQGSKVANRFGGGVRDTNATTLKTWRTLVHDAATDATLYADTITSPVRVWLYFGIHRLASHYRTGRNAQLIRDTAPRYPLGGKYGGDLDKLTRAVLDALTTAEVWTDDALAVDLRARKFYAGEHELAPPTPGVDIVLEEI
;
A
#
# COMPACT_ATOMS: atom_id res chain seq x y z
N MET A 1 23.49 -32.09 -9.57
CA MET A 1 23.05 -30.87 -10.34
C MET A 1 22.60 -29.80 -9.34
N THR A 2 23.35 -28.75 -9.21
CA THR A 2 22.95 -27.59 -8.40
C THR A 2 21.94 -26.80 -9.23
N THR A 3 20.67 -26.91 -8.89
CA THR A 3 19.63 -26.05 -9.44
C THR A 3 19.93 -24.63 -8.95
N THR A 4 20.40 -23.77 -9.84
CA THR A 4 20.60 -22.35 -9.54
C THR A 4 19.19 -21.77 -9.37
N HIS A 5 18.74 -21.66 -8.12
CA HIS A 5 17.50 -20.95 -7.82
C HIS A 5 17.76 -19.47 -8.07
N HIS A 6 17.20 -18.94 -9.14
CA HIS A 6 17.17 -17.52 -9.34
C HIS A 6 16.08 -16.95 -8.42
N PRO A 7 16.40 -15.96 -7.57
CA PRO A 7 15.41 -15.39 -6.67
C PRO A 7 14.23 -14.83 -7.49
N THR A 8 13.04 -15.24 -7.13
CA THR A 8 11.82 -14.76 -7.78
C THR A 8 11.62 -13.29 -7.41
N ARG A 9 11.43 -12.44 -8.41
CA ARG A 9 11.10 -11.03 -8.20
C ARG A 9 9.76 -10.73 -8.85
N ILE A 10 8.83 -10.20 -8.05
CA ILE A 10 7.46 -9.90 -8.47
C ILE A 10 7.20 -8.42 -8.27
N GLY A 11 6.72 -7.73 -9.31
CA GLY A 11 6.24 -6.37 -9.25
C GLY A 11 4.71 -6.34 -9.35
N ILE A 12 4.06 -5.61 -8.45
CA ILE A 12 2.60 -5.46 -8.40
C ILE A 12 2.29 -3.97 -8.32
N ARG A 13 1.35 -3.50 -9.13
CA ARG A 13 0.80 -2.14 -9.03
C ARG A 13 -0.69 -2.20 -8.78
N ALA A 14 -1.14 -1.66 -7.65
CA ALA A 14 -2.55 -1.50 -7.33
C ALA A 14 -2.94 -0.03 -7.42
N HIS A 15 -4.00 0.26 -8.16
CA HIS A 15 -4.56 1.60 -8.30
C HIS A 15 -5.72 1.79 -7.32
N GLY A 16 -5.84 2.97 -6.77
CA GLY A 16 -6.90 3.35 -5.85
C GLY A 16 -6.38 4.19 -4.70
N THR A 17 -7.26 4.64 -3.82
CA THR A 17 -6.87 5.42 -2.66
C THR A 17 -6.34 4.50 -1.56
N PRO A 18 -5.04 4.58 -1.21
CA PRO A 18 -4.52 3.82 -0.08
C PRO A 18 -5.23 4.18 1.21
N ILE A 19 -5.71 3.17 1.91
CA ILE A 19 -6.44 3.31 3.18
C ILE A 19 -5.63 2.62 4.29
N PRO A 20 -5.30 3.31 5.38
CA PRO A 20 -4.61 2.71 6.50
C PRO A 20 -5.53 1.75 7.26
N GLN A 21 -4.96 0.69 7.82
CA GLN A 21 -5.67 -0.17 8.78
C GLN A 21 -6.23 0.70 9.91
N GLY A 22 -7.54 0.66 10.14
CA GLY A 22 -8.18 1.45 11.18
C GLY A 22 -7.75 1.04 12.59
N SER A 23 -7.83 1.98 13.51
CA SER A 23 -7.73 1.66 14.93
C SER A 23 -8.97 0.87 15.36
N LYS A 24 -8.74 -0.22 16.10
CA LYS A 24 -9.83 -1.02 16.66
C LYS A 24 -10.45 -0.28 17.85
N VAL A 25 -11.75 -0.08 17.83
CA VAL A 25 -12.50 0.49 18.95
C VAL A 25 -13.49 -0.53 19.50
N ALA A 26 -13.60 -0.59 20.83
CA ALA A 26 -14.58 -1.43 21.49
C ALA A 26 -16.01 -1.00 21.09
N ASN A 27 -16.88 -1.97 20.82
CA ASN A 27 -18.29 -1.69 20.59
C ASN A 27 -18.95 -1.17 21.86
N ARG A 28 -19.60 0.01 21.78
CA ARG A 28 -20.30 0.64 22.90
C ARG A 28 -21.47 -0.19 23.45
N PHE A 29 -21.99 -1.11 22.66
CA PHE A 29 -23.22 -1.88 22.97
C PHE A 29 -23.00 -3.39 23.05
N GLY A 30 -21.81 -3.84 23.42
CA GLY A 30 -21.52 -5.24 23.72
C GLY A 30 -20.84 -6.02 22.61
N GLY A 31 -19.85 -6.78 22.99
CA GLY A 31 -19.24 -7.88 22.26
C GLY A 31 -18.51 -7.53 20.97
N GLY A 32 -17.20 -7.23 21.04
CA GLY A 32 -16.32 -7.16 19.90
C GLY A 32 -15.66 -5.81 19.65
N VAL A 33 -14.75 -5.81 18.69
CA VAL A 33 -13.95 -4.66 18.27
C VAL A 33 -14.20 -4.43 16.79
N ARG A 34 -14.32 -3.20 16.35
CA ARG A 34 -14.51 -2.84 14.94
C ARG A 34 -13.43 -1.88 14.47
N ASP A 35 -13.10 -1.95 13.18
CA ASP A 35 -12.30 -0.94 12.51
C ASP A 35 -13.12 0.33 12.24
N THR A 36 -12.53 1.49 12.47
CA THR A 36 -13.21 2.79 12.28
C THR A 36 -13.50 3.13 10.81
N ASN A 37 -12.83 2.48 9.86
CA ASN A 37 -12.93 2.69 8.42
C ASN A 37 -13.13 1.38 7.63
N ALA A 38 -13.86 0.42 8.22
CA ALA A 38 -13.95 -0.95 7.71
C ALA A 38 -14.35 -1.07 6.23
N THR A 39 -15.33 -0.28 5.76
CA THR A 39 -15.82 -0.36 4.37
C THR A 39 -14.78 0.12 3.36
N THR A 40 -14.17 1.29 3.59
CA THR A 40 -13.14 1.85 2.69
C THR A 40 -11.87 1.01 2.71
N LEU A 41 -11.50 0.48 3.87
CA LEU A 41 -10.37 -0.43 4.02
C LEU A 41 -10.61 -1.73 3.24
N LYS A 42 -11.81 -2.30 3.32
CA LYS A 42 -12.17 -3.51 2.56
C LYS A 42 -12.05 -3.28 1.05
N THR A 43 -12.56 -2.16 0.54
CA THR A 43 -12.43 -1.79 -0.87
C THR A 43 -10.97 -1.68 -1.29
N TRP A 44 -10.15 -0.97 -0.52
CA TRP A 44 -8.72 -0.85 -0.79
C TRP A 44 -8.00 -2.20 -0.80
N ARG A 45 -8.23 -3.03 0.21
CA ARG A 45 -7.64 -4.39 0.29
C ARG A 45 -8.06 -5.26 -0.89
N THR A 46 -9.30 -5.15 -1.36
CA THR A 46 -9.77 -5.86 -2.56
C THR A 46 -9.00 -5.42 -3.80
N LEU A 47 -8.78 -4.12 -3.99
CA LEU A 47 -7.98 -3.62 -5.13
C LEU A 47 -6.53 -4.15 -5.10
N VAL A 48 -5.91 -4.17 -3.95
CA VAL A 48 -4.55 -4.74 -3.79
C VAL A 48 -4.57 -6.26 -4.02
N HIS A 49 -5.54 -6.96 -3.46
CA HIS A 49 -5.72 -8.40 -3.65
C HIS A 49 -5.86 -8.76 -5.14
N ASP A 50 -6.73 -8.06 -5.87
CA ASP A 50 -6.98 -8.34 -7.28
C ASP A 50 -5.74 -8.06 -8.13
N ALA A 51 -5.05 -6.94 -7.87
CA ALA A 51 -3.80 -6.62 -8.56
C ALA A 51 -2.70 -7.66 -8.26
N ALA A 52 -2.63 -8.16 -7.03
CA ALA A 52 -1.69 -9.19 -6.63
C ALA A 52 -2.01 -10.54 -7.30
N THR A 53 -3.28 -10.92 -7.33
CA THR A 53 -3.75 -12.14 -8.00
C THR A 53 -3.41 -12.13 -9.48
N ASP A 54 -3.65 -11.00 -10.17
CA ASP A 54 -3.33 -10.85 -11.58
C ASP A 54 -1.81 -10.94 -11.84
N ALA A 55 -1.01 -10.28 -11.00
CA ALA A 55 0.46 -10.27 -11.14
C ALA A 55 1.11 -11.62 -10.84
N THR A 56 0.47 -12.46 -10.05
CA THR A 56 1.00 -13.77 -9.63
C THR A 56 0.30 -14.95 -10.28
N LEU A 57 -0.50 -14.72 -11.31
CA LEU A 57 -1.34 -15.73 -11.95
C LEU A 57 -0.55 -17.00 -12.41
N TYR A 58 0.71 -16.84 -12.79
CA TYR A 58 1.60 -17.91 -13.24
C TYR A 58 2.82 -18.10 -12.32
N ALA A 59 2.81 -17.53 -11.15
CA ALA A 59 3.87 -17.67 -10.17
C ALA A 59 3.46 -18.65 -9.07
N ASP A 60 4.45 -19.38 -8.54
CA ASP A 60 4.23 -20.20 -7.36
C ASP A 60 4.09 -19.33 -6.11
N THR A 61 3.31 -19.78 -5.13
CA THR A 61 3.20 -19.12 -3.84
C THR A 61 4.56 -19.13 -3.15
N ILE A 62 5.01 -17.95 -2.71
CA ILE A 62 6.28 -17.77 -2.04
C ILE A 62 6.25 -18.46 -0.67
N THR A 63 7.26 -19.28 -0.39
CA THR A 63 7.41 -20.03 0.87
C THR A 63 8.76 -19.75 1.56
N SER A 64 9.60 -18.91 0.96
CA SER A 64 10.93 -18.51 1.45
C SER A 64 10.94 -17.08 1.99
N PRO A 65 11.98 -16.66 2.74
CA PRO A 65 12.11 -15.28 3.18
C PRO A 65 12.07 -14.29 2.03
N VAL A 66 11.42 -13.13 2.25
CA VAL A 66 11.13 -12.11 1.23
C VAL A 66 11.60 -10.74 1.69
N ARG A 67 12.21 -10.02 0.77
CA ARG A 67 12.40 -8.58 0.82
C ARG A 67 11.24 -7.87 0.15
N VAL A 68 10.69 -6.85 0.80
CA VAL A 68 9.49 -6.13 0.36
C VAL A 68 9.78 -4.63 0.24
N TRP A 69 9.44 -4.04 -0.89
CA TRP A 69 9.39 -2.59 -1.05
C TRP A 69 7.96 -2.16 -1.34
N LEU A 70 7.50 -1.15 -0.63
CA LEU A 70 6.18 -0.54 -0.79
C LEU A 70 6.33 0.96 -1.05
N TYR A 71 5.83 1.43 -2.18
CA TYR A 71 5.82 2.84 -2.54
C TYR A 71 4.39 3.31 -2.70
N PHE A 72 3.88 4.05 -1.72
CA PHE A 72 2.52 4.57 -1.73
C PHE A 72 2.46 5.91 -2.45
N GLY A 73 1.52 6.05 -3.38
CA GLY A 73 1.11 7.31 -3.99
C GLY A 73 -0.19 7.79 -3.37
N ILE A 74 -0.15 8.92 -2.68
CA ILE A 74 -1.30 9.52 -2.00
C ILE A 74 -1.83 10.67 -2.83
N HIS A 75 -3.14 10.80 -2.91
CA HIS A 75 -3.78 11.93 -3.57
C HIS A 75 -3.47 13.24 -2.86
N ARG A 76 -3.05 14.27 -3.61
CA ARG A 76 -2.85 15.60 -3.07
C ARG A 76 -4.18 16.33 -2.90
N LEU A 77 -4.41 16.96 -1.75
CA LEU A 77 -5.65 17.66 -1.47
C LEU A 77 -5.83 18.89 -2.37
N ALA A 78 -7.06 19.20 -2.73
CA ALA A 78 -7.39 20.42 -3.48
C ALA A 78 -6.93 21.70 -2.76
N SER A 79 -6.96 21.72 -1.43
CA SER A 79 -6.49 22.84 -0.61
C SER A 79 -4.97 23.10 -0.72
N HIS A 80 -4.20 22.14 -1.24
CA HIS A 80 -2.77 22.30 -1.49
C HIS A 80 -2.45 23.07 -2.77
N TYR A 81 -3.44 23.29 -3.62
CA TYR A 81 -3.28 24.04 -4.87
C TYR A 81 -3.68 25.50 -4.69
N ARG A 82 -3.14 26.35 -5.56
CA ARG A 82 -3.55 27.76 -5.68
C ARG A 82 -4.94 27.83 -6.29
N THR A 83 -5.48 29.03 -6.39
CA THR A 83 -6.81 29.30 -6.96
C THR A 83 -6.71 30.17 -8.22
N GLY A 84 -7.81 30.27 -8.98
CA GLY A 84 -7.88 31.11 -10.18
C GLY A 84 -6.95 30.62 -11.30
N ARG A 85 -6.23 31.53 -11.92
CA ARG A 85 -5.32 31.25 -13.07
C ARG A 85 -4.22 30.25 -12.72
N ASN A 86 -3.85 30.16 -11.45
CA ASN A 86 -2.77 29.32 -10.94
C ASN A 86 -3.27 28.07 -10.22
N ALA A 87 -4.50 27.64 -10.49
CA ALA A 87 -5.13 26.49 -9.81
C ALA A 87 -4.37 25.18 -9.97
N GLN A 88 -3.53 25.03 -11.00
CA GLN A 88 -2.68 23.87 -11.22
C GLN A 88 -1.37 23.92 -10.42
N LEU A 89 -1.01 25.06 -9.83
CA LEU A 89 0.22 25.21 -9.06
C LEU A 89 0.02 24.88 -7.59
N ILE A 90 0.97 24.14 -7.03
CA ILE A 90 1.00 23.82 -5.62
C ILE A 90 1.35 25.08 -4.82
N ARG A 91 0.72 25.27 -3.66
CA ARG A 91 1.04 26.37 -2.74
C ARG A 91 2.40 26.13 -2.10
N ASP A 92 3.16 27.20 -1.87
CA ASP A 92 4.47 27.11 -1.20
C ASP A 92 4.37 26.59 0.24
N THR A 93 3.19 26.77 0.86
CA THR A 93 2.87 26.28 2.21
C THR A 93 2.37 24.85 2.25
N ALA A 94 2.13 24.21 1.08
CA ALA A 94 1.67 22.83 1.02
C ALA A 94 2.78 21.87 1.46
N PRO A 95 2.44 20.78 2.19
CA PRO A 95 3.44 19.83 2.65
C PRO A 95 4.08 19.10 1.46
N ARG A 96 5.37 18.88 1.55
CA ARG A 96 6.13 18.13 0.54
C ARG A 96 5.79 16.64 0.51
N TYR A 97 5.49 16.07 1.67
CA TYR A 97 5.12 14.67 1.83
C TYR A 97 3.72 14.54 2.43
N PRO A 98 2.96 13.48 2.10
CA PRO A 98 1.68 13.22 2.73
C PRO A 98 1.90 12.85 4.20
N LEU A 99 1.53 13.76 5.08
CA LEU A 99 1.57 13.54 6.53
C LEU A 99 0.30 12.79 6.99
N GLY A 100 0.23 12.42 8.25
CA GLY A 100 -0.92 11.72 8.82
C GLY A 100 -2.24 12.48 8.66
N GLY A 101 -3.33 11.86 9.04
CA GLY A 101 -4.68 12.38 8.95
C GLY A 101 -5.56 11.64 7.95
N LYS A 102 -6.69 12.21 7.62
CA LYS A 102 -7.74 11.54 6.82
C LYS A 102 -7.26 11.00 5.47
N TYR A 103 -6.28 11.66 4.84
CA TYR A 103 -5.86 11.36 3.47
C TYR A 103 -4.39 10.95 3.33
N GLY A 104 -3.65 10.86 4.43
CA GLY A 104 -2.22 10.46 4.39
C GLY A 104 -1.97 9.13 5.06
N GLY A 105 -2.69 8.87 6.14
CA GLY A 105 -2.56 7.68 6.95
C GLY A 105 -1.18 7.51 7.58
N ASP A 106 -1.09 6.67 8.60
CA ASP A 106 0.17 6.25 9.17
C ASP A 106 0.81 5.19 8.30
N LEU A 107 2.10 5.30 8.05
CA LEU A 107 2.82 4.43 7.12
C LEU A 107 2.80 2.96 7.55
N ASP A 108 2.89 2.68 8.85
CA ASP A 108 2.79 1.33 9.40
C ASP A 108 1.40 0.72 9.13
N LYS A 109 0.34 1.50 9.28
CA LYS A 109 -1.04 1.06 9.03
C LYS A 109 -1.35 0.87 7.55
N LEU A 110 -0.79 1.73 6.69
CA LEU A 110 -0.85 1.55 5.23
C LEU A 110 -0.14 0.26 4.82
N THR A 111 1.05 0.04 5.35
CA THR A 111 1.86 -1.17 5.12
C THR A 111 1.10 -2.42 5.54
N ARG A 112 0.55 -2.44 6.75
CA ARG A 112 -0.20 -3.59 7.26
C ARG A 112 -1.39 -3.95 6.38
N ALA A 113 -2.15 -2.96 5.90
CA ALA A 113 -3.28 -3.21 5.01
C ALA A 113 -2.86 -3.91 3.72
N VAL A 114 -1.69 -3.57 3.16
CA VAL A 114 -1.14 -4.21 1.97
C VAL A 114 -0.65 -5.63 2.26
N LEU A 115 0.14 -5.83 3.33
CA LEU A 115 0.64 -7.16 3.68
C LEU A 115 -0.50 -8.14 3.94
N ASP A 116 -1.55 -7.72 4.65
CA ASP A 116 -2.76 -8.53 4.86
C ASP A 116 -3.44 -8.90 3.52
N ALA A 117 -3.51 -7.98 2.57
CA ALA A 117 -4.10 -8.23 1.25
C ALA A 117 -3.26 -9.22 0.43
N LEU A 118 -1.92 -9.13 0.48
CA LEU A 118 -1.02 -10.09 -0.18
C LEU A 118 -1.17 -11.50 0.40
N THR A 119 -1.34 -11.62 1.72
CA THR A 119 -1.59 -12.90 2.37
C THR A 119 -2.94 -13.49 1.94
N THR A 120 -3.98 -12.67 1.88
CA THR A 120 -5.31 -13.11 1.40
C THR A 120 -5.29 -13.51 -0.07
N ALA A 121 -4.44 -12.88 -0.89
CA ALA A 121 -4.24 -13.22 -2.30
C ALA A 121 -3.32 -14.44 -2.50
N GLU A 122 -2.86 -15.06 -1.42
CA GLU A 122 -1.97 -16.24 -1.44
C GLU A 122 -0.66 -16.01 -2.20
N VAL A 123 -0.17 -14.77 -2.26
CA VAL A 123 1.13 -14.43 -2.87
C VAL A 123 2.26 -15.14 -2.11
N TRP A 124 2.10 -15.24 -0.81
CA TRP A 124 2.96 -15.97 0.13
C TRP A 124 2.12 -16.77 1.13
N THR A 125 2.76 -17.68 1.83
CA THR A 125 2.07 -18.48 2.84
C THR A 125 1.73 -17.69 4.11
N ASP A 126 2.56 -16.68 4.46
CA ASP A 126 2.41 -15.86 5.66
C ASP A 126 3.22 -14.57 5.53
N ASP A 127 2.73 -13.45 6.06
CA ASP A 127 3.43 -12.17 6.06
C ASP A 127 4.69 -12.17 6.96
N ALA A 128 4.83 -13.17 7.85
CA ALA A 128 6.05 -13.41 8.62
C ALA A 128 7.27 -13.72 7.74
N LEU A 129 7.08 -14.10 6.47
CA LEU A 129 8.15 -14.26 5.48
C LEU A 129 8.81 -12.93 5.09
N ALA A 130 8.16 -11.80 5.31
CA ALA A 130 8.71 -10.46 5.09
C ALA A 130 9.77 -10.13 6.15
N VAL A 131 11.04 -10.42 5.86
CA VAL A 131 12.17 -10.23 6.80
C VAL A 131 12.96 -8.95 6.55
N ASP A 132 12.73 -8.30 5.40
CA ASP A 132 13.32 -7.01 5.04
C ASP A 132 12.20 -6.18 4.40
N LEU A 133 11.81 -5.08 5.05
CA LEU A 133 10.67 -4.26 4.64
C LEU A 133 11.07 -2.80 4.54
N ARG A 134 10.86 -2.22 3.37
CA ARG A 134 10.99 -0.79 3.14
C ARG A 134 9.69 -0.21 2.61
N ALA A 135 9.08 0.68 3.37
CA ALA A 135 7.86 1.38 2.98
C ALA A 135 8.11 2.89 2.91
N ARG A 136 7.57 3.53 1.89
CA ARG A 136 7.65 4.98 1.68
C ARG A 136 6.32 5.50 1.14
N LYS A 137 5.95 6.72 1.50
CA LYS A 137 4.77 7.40 0.97
C LYS A 137 5.13 8.75 0.35
N PHE A 138 4.51 9.03 -0.78
CA PHE A 138 4.68 10.25 -1.57
C PHE A 138 3.31 10.74 -2.03
N TYR A 139 3.23 11.96 -2.49
CA TYR A 139 2.11 12.34 -3.35
C TYR A 139 2.28 11.67 -4.71
N ALA A 140 1.19 11.14 -5.26
CA ALA A 140 1.21 10.41 -6.53
C ALA A 140 1.78 11.28 -7.65
N GLY A 141 2.71 10.72 -8.42
CA GLY A 141 3.36 11.39 -9.54
C GLY A 141 4.40 12.46 -9.18
N GLU A 142 4.67 12.69 -7.88
CA GLU A 142 5.58 13.77 -7.46
C GLU A 142 6.98 13.29 -7.00
N HIS A 143 7.30 12.04 -7.23
CA HIS A 143 8.61 11.45 -6.94
C HIS A 143 8.87 10.30 -7.92
N GLU A 144 10.13 10.04 -8.26
CA GLU A 144 10.51 8.95 -9.19
C GLU A 144 10.06 7.55 -8.75
N LEU A 145 9.98 7.32 -7.44
CA LEU A 145 9.50 6.05 -6.86
C LEU A 145 7.99 6.04 -6.59
N ALA A 146 7.30 7.17 -6.77
CA ALA A 146 5.87 7.24 -6.54
C ALA A 146 5.09 6.64 -7.71
N PRO A 147 4.00 5.90 -7.45
CA PRO A 147 3.05 5.60 -8.51
C PRO A 147 2.58 6.89 -9.18
N PRO A 148 2.35 6.89 -10.51
CA PRO A 148 1.91 8.09 -11.23
C PRO A 148 0.51 8.56 -10.83
N THR A 149 -0.32 7.65 -10.34
CA THR A 149 -1.67 7.87 -9.82
C THR A 149 -1.79 7.30 -8.40
N PRO A 150 -2.78 7.71 -7.60
CA PRO A 150 -2.96 7.13 -6.27
C PRO A 150 -2.99 5.60 -6.27
N GLY A 151 -2.25 4.99 -5.35
CA GLY A 151 -2.10 3.54 -5.28
C GLY A 151 -0.85 3.11 -4.55
N VAL A 152 -0.40 1.90 -4.82
CA VAL A 152 0.85 1.35 -4.29
C VAL A 152 1.60 0.56 -5.36
N ASP A 153 2.90 0.77 -5.44
CA ASP A 153 3.84 -0.11 -6.13
C ASP A 153 4.48 -1.04 -5.10
N ILE A 154 4.42 -2.32 -5.36
CA ILE A 154 4.92 -3.39 -4.51
C ILE A 154 5.99 -4.16 -5.28
N VAL A 155 7.13 -4.36 -4.66
CA VAL A 155 8.18 -5.24 -5.19
C VAL A 155 8.49 -6.28 -4.14
N LEU A 156 8.42 -7.55 -4.52
CA LEU A 156 8.78 -8.70 -3.70
C LEU A 156 9.99 -9.39 -4.32
N GLU A 157 10.94 -9.78 -3.51
CA GLU A 157 12.14 -10.50 -3.93
C GLU A 157 12.49 -11.56 -2.90
N GLU A 158 12.52 -12.83 -3.32
CA GLU A 158 12.99 -13.94 -2.49
C GLU A 158 14.49 -13.79 -2.22
N ILE A 159 14.93 -14.09 -0.99
CA ILE A 159 16.33 -13.98 -0.55
C ILE A 159 16.83 -15.26 0.08
#